data_3ab1f827d59399ae9f81dbdf04889b77
#
_entry.id   3ab1f827d59399ae9f81dbdf04889b77
#
_cell.length_a   1.000
_cell.length_b   1.000
_cell.length_c   1.000
_cell.angle_alpha   90.00
_cell.angle_beta   90.00
_cell.angle_gamma   90.00
#
_symmetry.space_group_name_H-M   'P 1'
#
loop_
_entity.id
_entity.type
_entity.pdbx_description
1 polymer ?
#
loop_
_entity_poly.entity_id
_entity_poly.type
_entity_poly.pdbx_seq_one_letter_code
_entity_poly.pdbx_strand_id
1 'polypeptide(L)'
;MAMATIAAQIDNHDVRVADAVVWRSQAVPRFLKLLRDFKPDVVGFTSMTFQYDTTAGFAYLAKQFDRHIKTVLGGYHATLFSDAIATGQDVGLWDFILRGEGDFAFGEMLDSIEDGGKGMDKILGLSYKEEGLFRHNPARPLEDLTRIRIPARDKRLLKGFHMYFRQADVIETSRGCLHLCNFCSIREMYGRSFRLFPLERVLADIEDAYSRGARHIFCTDDNITLDMDRFEQLCEGVIRLKLKNLMFTTQASPIGFAHRPDIAKKMVKAGFVSIFLGIENGSTKNLRTMHKPNTLDTIQRGVEALQKEGIIVIAGIINGLPEDDPESMRENYQFIKNMGITSVMDQIMTPYPKTPMRDEMIEAERVANFTDFRWYDGYFSNVRTSQLSPEELNFVRWKIRREVIGMWRATPGDWKFFKGYTYLWEFFFRHVVWLNERLLELIFGIEGRYKLQMRQYMQLNNFGIEIPGRRRIESYHPVYGNHADPYKDTRWSLLKERLPFPWRKRLKGIPCKQ
;
A
#
# COMPACT_ATOMS: atom_id res chain seq x y z
N MET A 1 0.67 -0.29 11.54
CA MET A 1 1.61 -1.24 12.17
C MET A 1 2.90 -0.54 12.55
N ALA A 2 3.78 -0.19 11.64
CA ALA A 2 5.12 0.35 11.93
C ALA A 2 5.16 1.45 13.01
N MET A 3 4.30 2.46 12.92
CA MET A 3 4.25 3.53 13.94
C MET A 3 3.90 3.03 15.35
N ALA A 4 3.02 2.02 15.47
CA ALA A 4 2.70 1.45 16.78
C ALA A 4 3.84 0.54 17.31
N THR A 5 4.61 -0.09 16.42
CA THR A 5 5.81 -0.85 16.79
C THR A 5 6.92 0.08 17.28
N ILE A 6 7.16 1.20 16.57
CA ILE A 6 8.09 2.25 17.02
C ILE A 6 7.66 2.81 18.38
N ALA A 7 6.38 3.18 18.52
CA ALA A 7 5.82 3.70 19.77
C ALA A 7 5.97 2.73 20.96
N ALA A 8 6.00 1.43 20.70
CA ALA A 8 6.24 0.42 21.72
C ALA A 8 7.68 0.41 22.27
N GLN A 9 8.66 0.93 21.53
CA GLN A 9 10.05 0.97 21.96
C GLN A 9 10.38 2.24 22.78
N ILE A 10 9.40 3.16 22.94
CA ILE A 10 9.60 4.46 23.59
C ILE A 10 8.93 4.43 24.95
N ASP A 11 9.73 4.54 26.02
CA ASP A 11 9.27 4.49 27.40
C ASP A 11 9.16 5.87 28.06
N ASN A 12 10.07 6.80 27.74
CA ASN A 12 10.24 8.06 28.46
C ASN A 12 9.44 9.25 27.89
N HIS A 13 8.70 9.05 26.79
CA HIS A 13 7.98 10.13 26.12
C HIS A 13 6.49 9.79 25.98
N ASP A 14 5.59 10.78 26.07
CA ASP A 14 4.18 10.59 25.72
C ASP A 14 4.02 10.53 24.19
N VAL A 15 3.60 9.39 23.67
CA VAL A 15 3.47 9.12 22.24
C VAL A 15 2.00 8.87 21.89
N ARG A 16 1.57 9.51 20.80
CA ARG A 16 0.26 9.28 20.18
C ARG A 16 0.47 8.84 18.72
N VAL A 17 -0.28 7.84 18.29
CA VAL A 17 -0.22 7.32 16.92
C VAL A 17 -1.52 7.64 16.19
N ALA A 18 -1.41 8.37 15.08
CA ALA A 18 -2.54 8.75 14.23
C ALA A 18 -2.39 8.16 12.82
N ASP A 19 -3.51 7.87 12.18
CA ASP A 19 -3.56 7.40 10.79
C ASP A 19 -4.43 8.35 9.95
N ALA A 20 -3.76 9.18 9.13
CA ALA A 20 -4.41 10.16 8.29
C ALA A 20 -5.22 9.53 7.15
N VAL A 21 -4.83 8.33 6.69
CA VAL A 21 -5.56 7.60 5.63
C VAL A 21 -6.97 7.24 6.08
N VAL A 22 -7.12 6.81 7.34
CA VAL A 22 -8.44 6.48 7.91
C VAL A 22 -9.30 7.72 8.12
N TRP A 23 -8.69 8.86 8.39
CA TRP A 23 -9.42 10.12 8.54
C TRP A 23 -9.99 10.66 7.23
N ARG A 24 -9.43 10.28 6.08
CA ARG A 24 -9.88 10.69 4.74
C ARG A 24 -10.09 12.22 4.63
N SER A 25 -11.26 12.65 4.19
CA SER A 25 -11.59 14.09 4.07
C SER A 25 -11.52 14.88 5.40
N GLN A 26 -11.50 14.19 6.54
CA GLN A 26 -11.33 14.79 7.85
C GLN A 26 -9.87 14.85 8.31
N ALA A 27 -8.91 14.42 7.48
CA ALA A 27 -7.51 14.30 7.89
C ALA A 27 -6.92 15.64 8.34
N VAL A 28 -7.08 16.69 7.55
CA VAL A 28 -6.54 18.02 7.88
C VAL A 28 -7.17 18.61 9.15
N PRO A 29 -8.51 18.74 9.29
CA PRO A 29 -9.08 19.31 10.51
C PRO A 29 -8.79 18.48 11.75
N ARG A 30 -8.72 17.15 11.66
CA ARG A 30 -8.36 16.29 12.79
C ARG A 30 -6.89 16.42 13.17
N PHE A 31 -6.01 16.56 12.20
CA PHE A 31 -4.59 16.78 12.46
C PHE A 31 -4.35 18.12 13.18
N LEU A 32 -4.95 19.21 12.70
CA LEU A 32 -4.85 20.51 13.35
C LEU A 32 -5.45 20.52 14.76
N LYS A 33 -6.56 19.78 14.95
CA LYS A 33 -7.12 19.56 16.29
C LYS A 33 -6.14 18.82 17.19
N LEU A 34 -5.49 17.78 16.68
CA LEU A 34 -4.51 16.99 17.44
C LEU A 34 -3.31 17.84 17.85
N LEU A 35 -2.76 18.66 16.95
CA LEU A 35 -1.66 19.59 17.29
C LEU A 35 -2.04 20.54 18.42
N ARG A 36 -3.27 21.07 18.40
CA ARG A 36 -3.78 21.98 19.45
C ARG A 36 -3.97 21.28 20.80
N ASP A 37 -4.55 20.08 20.76
CA ASP A 37 -4.94 19.37 22.00
C ASP A 37 -3.75 18.67 22.65
N PHE A 38 -2.82 18.12 21.85
CA PHE A 38 -1.67 17.36 22.34
C PHE A 38 -0.42 18.22 22.51
N LYS A 39 -0.26 19.29 21.70
CA LYS A 39 0.91 20.21 21.71
C LYS A 39 2.24 19.44 21.61
N PRO A 40 2.47 18.67 20.54
CA PRO A 40 3.65 17.84 20.42
C PRO A 40 4.92 18.69 20.21
N ASP A 41 6.04 18.32 20.84
CA ASP A 41 7.36 18.85 20.54
C ASP A 41 7.92 18.28 19.23
N VAL A 42 7.55 17.02 18.93
CA VAL A 42 8.01 16.29 17.74
C VAL A 42 6.82 15.65 17.02
N VAL A 43 6.78 15.79 15.70
CA VAL A 43 5.81 15.08 14.83
C VAL A 43 6.57 14.22 13.84
N GLY A 44 6.47 12.88 14.02
CA GLY A 44 7.04 11.89 13.13
C GLY A 44 6.05 11.45 12.05
N PHE A 45 6.52 11.37 10.82
CA PHE A 45 5.75 10.90 9.67
C PHE A 45 6.41 9.68 9.04
N THR A 46 5.59 8.72 8.62
CA THR A 46 6.02 7.64 7.73
C THR A 46 5.41 7.83 6.35
N SER A 47 6.16 7.53 5.30
CA SER A 47 5.71 7.74 3.94
C SER A 47 6.15 6.60 3.00
N MET A 48 5.18 6.06 2.26
CA MET A 48 5.44 5.39 0.99
C MET A 48 5.69 6.43 -0.09
N THR A 49 6.30 6.04 -1.20
CA THR A 49 6.67 7.00 -2.26
C THR A 49 5.48 7.82 -2.76
N PHE A 50 4.36 7.20 -3.05
CA PHE A 50 3.16 7.90 -3.54
C PHE A 50 2.44 8.77 -2.48
N GLN A 51 2.78 8.62 -1.20
CA GLN A 51 2.21 9.40 -0.10
C GLN A 51 3.03 10.64 0.24
N TYR A 52 4.23 10.79 -0.32
CA TYR A 52 5.19 11.80 0.09
C TYR A 52 4.64 13.24 -0.01
N ASP A 53 3.97 13.58 -1.10
CA ASP A 53 3.38 14.91 -1.28
C ASP A 53 2.38 15.26 -0.18
N THR A 54 1.52 14.30 0.16
CA THR A 54 0.56 14.46 1.26
C THR A 54 1.29 14.60 2.61
N THR A 55 2.33 13.81 2.81
CA THR A 55 3.13 13.83 4.04
C THR A 55 3.85 15.17 4.19
N ALA A 56 4.45 15.71 3.13
CA ALA A 56 5.05 17.04 3.11
C ALA A 56 4.02 18.14 3.40
N GLY A 57 2.80 18.01 2.87
CA GLY A 57 1.69 18.91 3.22
C GLY A 57 1.35 18.92 4.70
N PHE A 58 1.31 17.76 5.36
CA PHE A 58 1.10 17.68 6.81
C PHE A 58 2.29 18.26 7.61
N ALA A 59 3.52 18.03 7.17
CA ALA A 59 4.70 18.64 7.79
C ALA A 59 4.65 20.18 7.67
N TYR A 60 4.26 20.70 6.50
CA TYR A 60 4.01 22.12 6.31
C TYR A 60 2.97 22.66 7.28
N LEU A 61 1.82 21.99 7.44
CA LEU A 61 0.78 22.41 8.40
C LEU A 61 1.30 22.38 9.84
N ALA A 62 2.12 21.41 10.23
CA ALA A 62 2.74 21.37 11.56
C ALA A 62 3.65 22.60 11.79
N LYS A 63 4.50 22.94 10.80
CA LYS A 63 5.38 24.13 10.85
C LYS A 63 4.62 25.45 10.83
N GLN A 64 3.47 25.51 10.13
CA GLN A 64 2.59 26.69 10.14
C GLN A 64 1.86 26.84 11.49
N PHE A 65 1.52 25.74 12.14
CA PHE A 65 0.89 25.75 13.46
C PHE A 65 1.85 26.23 14.53
N ASP A 66 3.05 25.65 14.56
CA ASP A 66 4.16 26.10 15.43
C ASP A 66 5.49 25.72 14.78
N ARG A 67 6.32 26.74 14.48
CA ARG A 67 7.65 26.56 13.88
C ARG A 67 8.63 25.77 14.75
N HIS A 68 8.38 25.71 16.05
CA HIS A 68 9.26 25.00 17.00
C HIS A 68 9.03 23.49 16.99
N ILE A 69 7.87 23.02 16.52
CA ILE A 69 7.62 21.59 16.34
C ILE A 69 8.71 21.00 15.44
N LYS A 70 9.41 20.00 15.95
CA LYS A 70 10.37 19.24 15.16
C LYS A 70 9.64 18.23 14.28
N THR A 71 10.00 18.17 13.01
CA THR A 71 9.39 17.28 12.02
C THR A 71 10.38 16.20 11.57
N VAL A 72 9.93 14.96 11.60
CA VAL A 72 10.74 13.79 11.27
C VAL A 72 10.09 13.01 10.14
N LEU A 73 10.84 12.67 9.11
CA LEU A 73 10.38 11.79 8.03
C LEU A 73 11.05 10.42 8.12
N GLY A 74 10.27 9.36 8.10
CA GLY A 74 10.73 7.96 8.03
C GLY A 74 10.00 7.16 6.97
N GLY A 75 10.26 5.87 6.93
CA GLY A 75 9.63 4.91 6.02
C GLY A 75 10.35 4.77 4.67
N TYR A 76 9.69 4.09 3.73
CA TYR A 76 10.28 3.73 2.44
C TYR A 76 10.79 4.95 1.66
N HIS A 77 9.97 6.00 1.53
CA HIS A 77 10.38 7.18 0.76
C HIS A 77 11.60 7.88 1.38
N ALA A 78 11.62 8.04 2.69
CA ALA A 78 12.75 8.61 3.42
C ALA A 78 14.05 7.82 3.21
N THR A 79 13.95 6.50 3.19
CA THR A 79 15.10 5.61 3.02
C THR A 79 15.63 5.63 1.58
N LEU A 80 14.73 5.60 0.60
CA LEU A 80 15.11 5.54 -0.82
C LEU A 80 15.56 6.88 -1.38
N PHE A 81 15.05 8.00 -0.84
CA PHE A 81 15.25 9.35 -1.38
C PHE A 81 15.88 10.34 -0.39
N SER A 82 16.54 9.87 0.64
CA SER A 82 17.13 10.75 1.68
C SER A 82 17.92 11.93 1.11
N ASP A 83 18.77 11.68 0.10
CA ASP A 83 19.63 12.71 -0.50
C ASP A 83 18.82 13.74 -1.28
N ALA A 84 17.82 13.28 -2.05
CA ALA A 84 16.93 14.16 -2.81
C ALA A 84 16.04 15.02 -1.89
N ILE A 85 15.61 14.47 -0.74
CA ILE A 85 14.84 15.20 0.26
C ILE A 85 15.73 16.21 0.96
N ALA A 86 16.96 15.84 1.28
CA ALA A 86 17.94 16.68 1.99
C ALA A 86 18.39 17.91 1.18
N THR A 87 18.27 17.86 -0.16
CA THR A 87 18.68 18.95 -1.07
C THR A 87 17.52 19.55 -1.87
N GLY A 88 16.33 18.94 -1.75
CA GLY A 88 15.16 19.32 -2.53
C GLY A 88 14.38 20.51 -2.00
N GLN A 89 13.32 20.88 -2.73
CA GLN A 89 12.46 22.02 -2.39
C GLN A 89 11.76 21.91 -1.02
N ASP A 90 11.61 20.70 -0.49
CA ASP A 90 10.95 20.41 0.78
C ASP A 90 11.93 20.35 1.96
N VAL A 91 13.22 20.65 1.74
CA VAL A 91 14.28 20.59 2.76
C VAL A 91 13.93 21.39 4.03
N GLY A 92 13.22 22.51 3.87
CA GLY A 92 12.76 23.36 4.96
C GLY A 92 11.67 22.74 5.84
N LEU A 93 10.99 21.72 5.37
CA LEU A 93 9.90 21.05 6.10
C LEU A 93 10.40 20.02 7.11
N TRP A 94 11.63 19.54 6.97
CA TRP A 94 12.17 18.43 7.75
C TRP A 94 13.31 18.88 8.65
N ASP A 95 13.25 18.54 9.92
CA ASP A 95 14.38 18.67 10.85
C ASP A 95 15.23 17.39 10.83
N PHE A 96 14.58 16.22 10.67
CA PHE A 96 15.22 14.92 10.71
C PHE A 96 14.68 14.00 9.60
N ILE A 97 15.55 13.09 9.13
CA ILE A 97 15.19 11.99 8.23
C ILE A 97 15.72 10.69 8.83
N LEU A 98 14.85 9.72 9.08
CA LEU A 98 15.21 8.38 9.55
C LEU A 98 15.21 7.41 8.38
N ARG A 99 16.36 6.77 8.12
CA ARG A 99 16.61 5.83 7.03
C ARG A 99 16.69 4.41 7.58
N GLY A 100 16.09 3.46 6.88
CA GLY A 100 16.02 2.05 7.31
C GLY A 100 14.97 1.79 8.36
N GLU A 101 15.23 0.84 9.25
CA GLU A 101 14.34 0.48 10.35
C GLU A 101 14.41 1.53 11.46
N GLY A 102 13.27 2.11 11.81
CA GLY A 102 13.19 3.19 12.80
C GLY A 102 12.81 2.72 14.21
N ASP A 103 12.76 1.43 14.46
CA ASP A 103 12.22 0.85 15.69
C ASP A 103 12.91 1.44 16.95
N PHE A 104 14.22 1.54 16.97
CA PHE A 104 14.97 2.15 18.08
C PHE A 104 15.49 3.55 17.76
N ALA A 105 15.86 3.82 16.49
CA ALA A 105 16.47 5.09 16.11
C ALA A 105 15.58 6.31 16.41
N PHE A 106 14.24 6.13 16.37
CA PHE A 106 13.31 7.21 16.70
C PHE A 106 13.35 7.56 18.20
N GLY A 107 13.42 6.57 19.09
CA GLY A 107 13.58 6.78 20.54
C GLY A 107 14.92 7.43 20.87
N GLU A 108 16.03 6.89 20.32
CA GLU A 108 17.38 7.46 20.48
C GLU A 108 17.44 8.94 20.06
N MET A 109 16.73 9.28 18.97
CA MET A 109 16.64 10.67 18.51
C MET A 109 15.83 11.54 19.49
N LEU A 110 14.72 11.06 20.05
CA LEU A 110 13.93 11.81 21.04
C LEU A 110 14.75 12.08 22.30
N ASP A 111 15.43 11.07 22.84
CA ASP A 111 16.31 11.21 24.02
C ASP A 111 17.43 12.22 23.74
N SER A 112 18.03 12.19 22.54
CA SER A 112 19.04 13.17 22.15
C SER A 112 18.48 14.59 22.02
N ILE A 113 17.25 14.77 21.54
CA ILE A 113 16.58 16.09 21.50
C ILE A 113 16.38 16.63 22.91
N GLU A 114 15.93 15.80 23.85
CA GLU A 114 15.73 16.17 25.26
C GLU A 114 17.05 16.56 25.92
N ASP A 115 18.15 15.88 25.59
CA ASP A 115 19.52 16.21 26.05
C ASP A 115 20.17 17.41 25.32
N GLY A 116 19.40 18.20 24.59
CA GLY A 116 19.89 19.38 23.87
C GLY A 116 20.72 19.05 22.61
N GLY A 117 20.49 17.88 22.00
CA GLY A 117 21.12 17.42 20.75
C GLY A 117 22.41 16.62 20.94
N LYS A 118 22.77 16.27 22.19
CA LYS A 118 23.98 15.48 22.45
C LYS A 118 23.90 14.10 21.83
N GLY A 119 24.98 13.68 21.16
CA GLY A 119 25.07 12.33 20.57
C GLY A 119 24.26 12.13 19.30
N MET A 120 23.69 13.18 18.72
CA MET A 120 22.92 13.10 17.47
C MET A 120 23.74 12.49 16.33
N ASP A 121 25.05 12.78 16.30
CA ASP A 121 26.05 12.29 15.35
C ASP A 121 26.29 10.77 15.45
N LYS A 122 25.90 10.14 16.55
CA LYS A 122 26.10 8.71 16.82
C LYS A 122 24.89 7.84 16.47
N ILE A 123 23.72 8.45 16.22
CA ILE A 123 22.49 7.72 15.92
C ILE A 123 22.54 7.19 14.50
N LEU A 124 22.75 5.88 14.33
CA LEU A 124 22.83 5.25 13.02
C LEU A 124 21.50 5.37 12.27
N GLY A 125 21.58 5.63 10.96
CA GLY A 125 20.40 5.82 10.10
C GLY A 125 19.74 7.19 10.20
N LEU A 126 20.16 8.06 11.13
CA LEU A 126 19.66 9.43 11.26
C LEU A 126 20.33 10.36 10.26
N SER A 127 19.55 11.26 9.69
CA SER A 127 20.02 12.48 9.03
C SER A 127 19.43 13.68 9.75
N TYR A 128 20.25 14.65 10.09
CA TYR A 128 19.87 15.85 10.85
C TYR A 128 20.56 17.09 10.30
N LYS A 129 20.06 18.27 10.64
CA LYS A 129 20.64 19.52 10.18
C LYS A 129 21.74 20.00 11.10
N GLU A 130 22.89 20.29 10.51
CA GLU A 130 24.02 21.00 11.10
C GLU A 130 24.32 22.23 10.24
N GLU A 131 24.35 23.41 10.80
CA GLU A 131 24.52 24.67 10.07
C GLU A 131 23.55 24.86 8.87
N GLY A 132 22.33 24.34 9.00
CA GLY A 132 21.28 24.45 7.98
C GLY A 132 21.34 23.41 6.87
N LEU A 133 22.38 22.58 6.80
CA LEU A 133 22.53 21.49 5.84
C LEU A 133 22.31 20.13 6.49
N PHE A 134 21.77 19.19 5.73
CA PHE A 134 21.62 17.82 6.23
C PHE A 134 22.97 17.10 6.27
N ARG A 135 23.27 16.54 7.44
CA ARG A 135 24.33 15.56 7.67
C ARG A 135 23.73 14.18 7.78
N HIS A 136 24.30 13.21 7.09
CA HIS A 136 23.85 11.82 7.08
C HIS A 136 24.81 10.96 7.91
N ASN A 137 24.32 10.42 9.01
CA ASN A 137 25.07 9.43 9.78
C ASN A 137 25.19 8.11 8.99
N PRO A 138 26.11 7.21 9.35
CA PRO A 138 26.21 5.90 8.74
C PRO A 138 24.87 5.12 8.76
N ALA A 139 24.68 4.23 7.80
CA ALA A 139 23.49 3.39 7.73
C ALA A 139 23.36 2.54 9.00
N ARG A 140 22.13 2.34 9.47
CA ARG A 140 21.82 1.46 10.58
C ARG A 140 21.78 0.00 10.09
N PRO A 141 22.44 -0.95 10.78
CA PRO A 141 22.26 -2.37 10.53
C PRO A 141 20.80 -2.77 10.75
N LEU A 142 20.37 -3.86 10.11
CA LEU A 142 19.03 -4.40 10.34
C LEU A 142 18.88 -4.84 11.80
N GLU A 143 17.71 -4.52 12.37
CA GLU A 143 17.44 -4.78 13.78
C GLU A 143 17.32 -6.27 14.11
N ASP A 144 17.72 -6.63 15.30
CA ASP A 144 17.41 -7.94 15.89
C ASP A 144 15.93 -7.97 16.30
N LEU A 145 15.13 -8.76 15.57
CA LEU A 145 13.68 -8.82 15.80
C LEU A 145 13.30 -9.43 17.16
N THR A 146 14.22 -10.09 17.85
CA THR A 146 13.99 -10.64 19.20
C THR A 146 13.85 -9.55 20.25
N ARG A 147 14.39 -8.35 19.99
CA ARG A 147 14.35 -7.19 20.88
C ARG A 147 13.12 -6.32 20.70
N ILE A 148 12.39 -6.47 19.57
CA ILE A 148 11.26 -5.61 19.22
C ILE A 148 10.00 -6.07 19.97
N ARG A 149 9.45 -5.20 20.80
CA ARG A 149 8.21 -5.43 21.55
C ARG A 149 6.98 -5.48 20.62
N ILE A 150 5.87 -6.04 21.10
CA ILE A 150 4.61 -6.01 20.37
C ILE A 150 4.14 -4.55 20.19
N PRO A 151 3.34 -4.25 19.14
CA PRO A 151 2.91 -2.88 18.86
C PRO A 151 2.10 -2.25 20.00
N ALA A 152 2.38 -1.02 20.36
CA ALA A 152 1.65 -0.23 21.37
C ALA A 152 0.27 0.21 20.82
N ARG A 153 -0.69 -0.71 20.78
CA ARG A 153 -2.04 -0.45 20.25
C ARG A 153 -2.85 0.53 21.10
N ASP A 154 -2.53 0.68 22.37
CA ASP A 154 -3.08 1.67 23.28
C ASP A 154 -2.74 3.10 22.91
N LYS A 155 -1.58 3.33 22.29
CA LYS A 155 -1.14 4.64 21.80
C LYS A 155 -1.88 5.12 20.54
N ARG A 156 -2.63 4.23 19.86
CA ARG A 156 -3.39 4.57 18.67
C ARG A 156 -4.63 5.40 19.01
N LEU A 157 -4.77 6.55 18.37
CA LEU A 157 -5.94 7.43 18.50
C LEU A 157 -7.17 6.91 17.77
N LEU A 158 -6.98 6.01 16.82
CA LEU A 158 -8.03 5.41 16.01
C LEU A 158 -8.18 3.93 16.33
N LYS A 159 -9.44 3.53 16.49
CA LYS A 159 -9.89 2.15 16.61
C LYS A 159 -10.87 1.87 15.47
N GLY A 160 -11.07 0.61 15.13
CA GLY A 160 -12.15 0.25 14.21
C GLY A 160 -11.77 0.23 12.73
N PHE A 161 -10.56 -0.22 12.40
CA PHE A 161 -10.29 -0.73 11.05
C PHE A 161 -11.18 -1.95 10.80
N HIS A 162 -11.69 -2.08 9.58
CA HIS A 162 -12.56 -3.20 9.24
C HIS A 162 -12.06 -3.88 7.96
N MET A 163 -12.10 -5.20 7.97
CA MET A 163 -11.89 -6.06 6.82
C MET A 163 -12.97 -7.15 6.82
N TYR A 164 -13.60 -7.36 5.68
CA TYR A 164 -14.74 -8.28 5.57
C TYR A 164 -15.83 -8.04 6.66
N PHE A 165 -16.16 -6.76 6.90
CA PHE A 165 -17.14 -6.32 7.91
C PHE A 165 -16.79 -6.67 9.36
N ARG A 166 -15.55 -7.08 9.64
CA ARG A 166 -15.07 -7.40 10.98
C ARG A 166 -14.02 -6.38 11.41
N GLN A 167 -13.97 -6.08 12.70
CA GLN A 167 -12.89 -5.26 13.24
C GLN A 167 -11.56 -5.95 12.93
N ALA A 168 -10.67 -5.21 12.28
CA ALA A 168 -9.40 -5.73 11.79
C ALA A 168 -8.21 -5.10 12.52
N ASP A 169 -7.13 -5.85 12.59
CA ASP A 169 -5.81 -5.38 12.97
C ASP A 169 -4.73 -6.04 12.10
N VAL A 170 -3.51 -5.65 12.29
CA VAL A 170 -2.35 -6.14 11.54
C VAL A 170 -1.27 -6.64 12.49
N ILE A 171 -0.55 -7.68 12.06
CA ILE A 171 0.65 -8.21 12.73
C ILE A 171 1.77 -8.40 11.72
N GLU A 172 2.98 -8.50 12.22
CA GLU A 172 4.19 -8.91 11.50
C GLU A 172 4.75 -10.19 12.11
N THR A 173 5.07 -11.20 11.27
CA THR A 173 5.72 -12.44 11.74
C THR A 173 7.15 -12.55 11.25
N SER A 174 7.48 -11.81 10.18
CA SER A 174 8.81 -11.74 9.56
C SER A 174 9.03 -10.42 8.85
N ARG A 175 10.27 -10.09 8.53
CA ARG A 175 10.68 -8.96 7.69
C ARG A 175 11.67 -9.41 6.62
N GLY A 176 11.49 -8.86 5.41
CA GLY A 176 12.36 -9.08 4.27
C GLY A 176 11.97 -10.28 3.40
N CYS A 177 12.67 -10.44 2.29
CA CYS A 177 12.45 -11.47 1.30
C CYS A 177 13.74 -11.86 0.62
N LEU A 178 13.94 -13.17 0.37
CA LEU A 178 15.13 -13.69 -0.31
C LEU A 178 15.03 -13.69 -1.83
N HIS A 179 13.83 -13.43 -2.38
CA HIS A 179 13.64 -13.36 -3.82
C HIS A 179 14.33 -12.11 -4.40
N LEU A 180 14.82 -12.23 -5.64
CA LEU A 180 15.57 -11.19 -6.33
C LEU A 180 14.74 -10.52 -7.44
N CYS A 181 13.43 -10.38 -7.23
CA CYS A 181 12.56 -9.70 -8.19
C CYS A 181 13.06 -8.27 -8.44
N ASN A 182 13.39 -7.95 -9.69
CA ASN A 182 14.06 -6.68 -10.05
C ASN A 182 13.15 -5.44 -9.94
N PHE A 183 11.83 -5.62 -9.84
CA PHE A 183 10.84 -4.55 -9.66
C PHE A 183 10.56 -4.21 -8.18
N CYS A 184 10.99 -5.06 -7.24
CA CYS A 184 10.54 -5.01 -5.85
C CYS A 184 11.49 -4.17 -4.98
N SER A 185 10.95 -3.18 -4.27
CA SER A 185 11.70 -2.30 -3.37
C SER A 185 12.06 -2.91 -2.00
N ILE A 186 11.54 -4.09 -1.68
CA ILE A 186 11.85 -4.79 -0.41
C ILE A 186 13.35 -5.02 -0.25
N ARG A 187 14.02 -5.38 -1.35
CA ARG A 187 15.47 -5.56 -1.37
C ARG A 187 16.23 -4.29 -0.99
N GLU A 188 15.73 -3.14 -1.38
CA GLU A 188 16.37 -1.84 -1.10
C GLU A 188 16.18 -1.42 0.37
N MET A 189 15.13 -1.95 1.02
CA MET A 189 14.87 -1.70 2.45
C MET A 189 15.64 -2.65 3.37
N TYR A 190 15.67 -3.93 3.03
CA TYR A 190 16.15 -5.00 3.93
C TYR A 190 17.34 -5.79 3.37
N GLY A 191 17.88 -5.40 2.20
CA GLY A 191 18.86 -6.23 1.52
C GLY A 191 18.28 -7.60 1.13
N ARG A 192 19.15 -8.57 0.94
CA ARG A 192 18.75 -9.98 0.76
C ARG A 192 18.68 -10.66 2.14
N SER A 193 17.63 -10.37 2.89
CA SER A 193 17.44 -10.91 4.23
C SER A 193 16.03 -11.43 4.43
N PHE A 194 15.89 -12.39 5.32
CA PHE A 194 14.62 -12.87 5.84
C PHE A 194 14.81 -13.13 7.34
N ARG A 195 14.12 -12.36 8.17
CA ARG A 195 14.28 -12.41 9.63
C ARG A 195 12.93 -12.70 10.27
N LEU A 196 12.90 -13.54 11.27
CA LEU A 196 11.70 -14.00 11.95
C LEU A 196 11.58 -13.35 13.33
N PHE A 197 10.37 -12.90 13.66
CA PHE A 197 10.03 -12.63 15.05
C PHE A 197 9.91 -13.95 15.85
N PRO A 198 10.27 -13.99 17.14
CA PRO A 198 10.02 -15.14 18.00
C PRO A 198 8.54 -15.55 17.94
N LEU A 199 8.25 -16.85 17.89
CA LEU A 199 6.88 -17.36 17.75
C LEU A 199 5.98 -16.92 18.90
N GLU A 200 6.49 -16.97 20.11
CA GLU A 200 5.79 -16.58 21.33
C GLU A 200 5.40 -15.10 21.29
N ARG A 201 6.30 -14.25 20.79
CA ARG A 201 6.02 -12.80 20.60
C ARG A 201 4.91 -12.60 19.57
N VAL A 202 4.90 -13.36 18.45
CA VAL A 202 3.86 -13.28 17.42
C VAL A 202 2.51 -13.75 17.98
N LEU A 203 2.49 -14.84 18.76
CA LEU A 203 1.27 -15.33 19.39
C LEU A 203 0.73 -14.34 20.43
N ALA A 204 1.59 -13.72 21.23
CA ALA A 204 1.22 -12.66 22.16
C ALA A 204 0.66 -11.41 21.44
N ASP A 205 1.21 -11.07 20.27
CA ASP A 205 0.71 -9.97 19.42
C ASP A 205 -0.70 -10.26 18.88
N ILE A 206 -0.96 -11.52 18.49
CA ILE A 206 -2.30 -11.99 18.08
C ILE A 206 -3.29 -11.90 19.25
N GLU A 207 -2.90 -12.34 20.44
CA GLU A 207 -3.74 -12.28 21.64
C GLU A 207 -4.05 -10.83 22.04
N ASP A 208 -3.06 -9.92 22.00
CA ASP A 208 -3.28 -8.50 22.28
C ASP A 208 -4.28 -7.89 21.27
N ALA A 209 -4.09 -8.14 19.97
CA ALA A 209 -5.01 -7.67 18.94
C ALA A 209 -6.43 -8.20 19.15
N TYR A 210 -6.56 -9.50 19.45
CA TYR A 210 -7.84 -10.15 19.72
C TYR A 210 -8.53 -9.59 20.97
N SER A 211 -7.80 -9.40 22.07
CA SER A 211 -8.31 -8.85 23.33
C SER A 211 -8.88 -7.43 23.16
N ARG A 212 -8.32 -6.67 22.20
CA ARG A 212 -8.77 -5.32 21.82
C ARG A 212 -9.92 -5.32 20.81
N GLY A 213 -10.48 -6.47 20.49
CA GLY A 213 -11.67 -6.62 19.67
C GLY A 213 -11.41 -7.00 18.21
N ALA A 214 -10.16 -7.21 17.78
CA ALA A 214 -9.90 -7.69 16.43
C ALA A 214 -10.53 -9.08 16.21
N ARG A 215 -11.19 -9.24 15.07
CA ARG A 215 -11.78 -10.50 14.60
C ARG A 215 -11.32 -10.83 13.19
N HIS A 216 -10.48 -9.98 12.62
CA HIS A 216 -9.73 -10.23 11.41
C HIS A 216 -8.30 -9.70 11.59
N ILE A 217 -7.31 -10.52 11.31
CA ILE A 217 -5.89 -10.13 11.38
C ILE A 217 -5.28 -10.27 9.98
N PHE A 218 -4.64 -9.21 9.53
CA PHE A 218 -3.82 -9.25 8.32
C PHE A 218 -2.34 -9.38 8.69
N CYS A 219 -1.71 -10.49 8.27
CA CYS A 219 -0.25 -10.68 8.41
C CYS A 219 0.44 -9.92 7.28
N THR A 220 1.21 -8.89 7.63
CA THR A 220 1.82 -7.94 6.69
C THR A 220 3.24 -8.33 6.25
N ASP A 221 3.59 -9.59 6.41
CA ASP A 221 4.88 -10.13 5.98
C ASP A 221 5.12 -9.94 4.49
N ASP A 222 6.34 -9.68 4.08
CA ASP A 222 6.70 -9.55 2.65
C ASP A 222 6.49 -10.87 1.89
N ASN A 223 6.77 -12.00 2.53
CA ASN A 223 6.50 -13.35 2.02
C ASN A 223 6.55 -14.38 3.15
N ILE A 224 5.40 -14.69 3.74
CA ILE A 224 5.30 -15.61 4.89
C ILE A 224 5.70 -17.06 4.55
N THR A 225 5.72 -17.43 3.26
CA THR A 225 5.99 -18.78 2.78
C THR A 225 7.45 -19.03 2.41
N LEU A 226 8.38 -18.14 2.77
CA LEU A 226 9.82 -18.40 2.61
C LEU A 226 10.33 -19.50 3.54
N ASP A 227 9.68 -19.66 4.69
CA ASP A 227 9.92 -20.75 5.63
C ASP A 227 8.57 -21.42 5.95
N MET A 228 8.29 -22.52 5.25
CA MET A 228 7.01 -23.23 5.38
C MET A 228 6.89 -23.98 6.71
N ASP A 229 8.00 -24.42 7.30
CA ASP A 229 7.99 -25.09 8.61
C ASP A 229 7.67 -24.07 9.71
N ARG A 230 8.25 -22.88 9.62
CA ARG A 230 7.91 -21.76 10.50
C ARG A 230 6.45 -21.33 10.35
N PHE A 231 5.94 -21.31 9.13
CA PHE A 231 4.54 -20.99 8.88
C PHE A 231 3.59 -22.06 9.42
N GLU A 232 3.98 -23.33 9.33
CA GLU A 232 3.27 -24.45 9.95
C GLU A 232 3.20 -24.30 11.47
N GLN A 233 4.34 -24.00 12.13
CA GLN A 233 4.41 -23.73 13.57
C GLN A 233 3.51 -22.58 14.00
N LEU A 234 3.44 -21.51 13.19
CA LEU A 234 2.52 -20.40 13.44
C LEU A 234 1.06 -20.85 13.40
N CYS A 235 0.66 -21.61 12.36
CA CYS A 235 -0.69 -22.16 12.28
C CYS A 235 -1.03 -23.02 13.49
N GLU A 236 -0.12 -23.89 13.92
CA GLU A 236 -0.30 -24.74 15.10
C GLU A 236 -0.40 -23.92 16.39
N GLY A 237 0.44 -22.88 16.51
CA GLY A 237 0.37 -21.92 17.61
C GLY A 237 -0.99 -21.26 17.71
N VAL A 238 -1.49 -20.71 16.60
CA VAL A 238 -2.82 -20.07 16.53
C VAL A 238 -3.94 -21.04 16.88
N ILE A 239 -3.87 -22.29 16.40
CA ILE A 239 -4.86 -23.33 16.76
C ILE A 239 -4.86 -23.58 18.28
N ARG A 240 -3.69 -23.63 18.93
CA ARG A 240 -3.57 -23.81 20.38
C ARG A 240 -4.17 -22.66 21.19
N LEU A 241 -4.15 -21.42 20.68
CA LEU A 241 -4.77 -20.26 21.34
C LEU A 241 -6.29 -20.37 21.46
N LYS A 242 -6.96 -21.20 20.65
CA LYS A 242 -8.42 -21.44 20.66
C LYS A 242 -9.26 -20.15 20.58
N LEU A 243 -8.78 -19.12 19.91
CA LEU A 243 -9.47 -17.83 19.76
C LEU A 243 -10.68 -17.98 18.83
N LYS A 244 -11.86 -17.69 19.37
CA LYS A 244 -13.13 -17.90 18.64
C LYS A 244 -13.39 -16.80 17.61
N ASN A 245 -13.88 -17.19 16.43
CA ASN A 245 -14.30 -16.26 15.38
C ASN A 245 -13.19 -15.32 14.89
N LEU A 246 -11.92 -15.69 15.03
CA LEU A 246 -10.79 -14.97 14.49
C LEU A 246 -10.47 -15.47 13.08
N MET A 247 -10.24 -14.56 12.17
CA MET A 247 -9.91 -14.80 10.78
C MET A 247 -8.56 -14.19 10.46
N PHE A 248 -7.86 -14.78 9.48
CA PHE A 248 -6.58 -14.29 9.00
C PHE A 248 -6.58 -14.10 7.48
N THR A 249 -5.87 -13.07 7.04
CA THR A 249 -5.41 -12.89 5.67
C THR A 249 -3.90 -12.71 5.70
N THR A 250 -3.19 -13.19 4.69
CA THR A 250 -1.74 -13.01 4.56
C THR A 250 -1.35 -12.80 3.10
N GLN A 251 -0.08 -12.51 2.87
CA GLN A 251 0.51 -12.45 1.53
C GLN A 251 1.71 -13.39 1.40
N ALA A 252 1.85 -13.98 0.22
CA ALA A 252 2.81 -15.05 0.00
C ALA A 252 3.20 -15.22 -1.48
N SER A 253 4.21 -16.06 -1.69
CA SER A 253 4.51 -16.65 -3.00
C SER A 253 3.77 -17.98 -3.19
N PRO A 254 3.33 -18.33 -4.41
CA PRO A 254 2.70 -19.63 -4.68
C PRO A 254 3.66 -20.82 -4.49
N ILE A 255 4.98 -20.60 -4.57
CA ILE A 255 6.02 -21.66 -4.51
C ILE A 255 5.90 -22.49 -3.23
N GLY A 256 5.71 -21.84 -2.08
CA GLY A 256 5.59 -22.54 -0.80
C GLY A 256 4.47 -23.59 -0.82
N PHE A 257 3.29 -23.20 -1.31
CA PHE A 257 2.12 -24.09 -1.39
C PHE A 257 2.23 -25.15 -2.48
N ALA A 258 2.96 -24.87 -3.56
CA ALA A 258 3.25 -25.88 -4.58
C ALA A 258 4.12 -27.03 -4.04
N HIS A 259 5.02 -26.73 -3.08
CA HIS A 259 5.88 -27.74 -2.44
C HIS A 259 5.27 -28.36 -1.17
N ARG A 260 4.48 -27.58 -0.42
CA ARG A 260 3.84 -28.00 0.82
C ARG A 260 2.32 -27.76 0.78
N PRO A 261 1.58 -28.49 -0.10
CA PRO A 261 0.12 -28.33 -0.24
C PRO A 261 -0.66 -28.71 1.03
N ASP A 262 -0.08 -29.57 1.88
CA ASP A 262 -0.63 -30.01 3.16
C ASP A 262 -0.88 -28.85 4.14
N ILE A 263 -0.06 -27.79 4.08
CA ILE A 263 -0.17 -26.61 4.96
C ILE A 263 -1.49 -25.86 4.76
N ALA A 264 -2.06 -25.85 3.54
CA ALA A 264 -3.33 -25.19 3.27
C ALA A 264 -4.45 -25.68 4.20
N LYS A 265 -4.50 -26.97 4.51
CA LYS A 265 -5.46 -27.56 5.47
C LYS A 265 -5.23 -27.04 6.90
N LYS A 266 -3.96 -26.88 7.33
CA LYS A 266 -3.64 -26.29 8.63
C LYS A 266 -4.00 -24.81 8.70
N MET A 267 -3.76 -24.07 7.62
CA MET A 267 -4.18 -22.66 7.52
C MET A 267 -5.69 -22.49 7.78
N VAL A 268 -6.53 -23.29 7.14
CA VAL A 268 -7.98 -23.24 7.37
C VAL A 268 -8.34 -23.52 8.83
N LYS A 269 -7.71 -24.51 9.47
CA LYS A 269 -7.89 -24.80 10.89
C LYS A 269 -7.46 -23.65 11.79
N ALA A 270 -6.39 -22.93 11.41
CA ALA A 270 -5.91 -21.75 12.12
C ALA A 270 -6.78 -20.49 11.88
N GLY A 271 -7.72 -20.55 10.92
CA GLY A 271 -8.62 -19.45 10.61
C GLY A 271 -8.20 -18.57 9.44
N PHE A 272 -7.22 -18.98 8.63
CA PHE A 272 -6.90 -18.27 7.39
C PHE A 272 -8.03 -18.46 6.37
N VAL A 273 -8.54 -17.35 5.84
CA VAL A 273 -9.68 -17.33 4.93
C VAL A 273 -9.31 -16.84 3.54
N SER A 274 -8.31 -16.00 3.44
CA SER A 274 -7.85 -15.45 2.16
C SER A 274 -6.34 -15.22 2.16
N ILE A 275 -5.77 -15.17 0.96
CA ILE A 275 -4.35 -14.93 0.75
C ILE A 275 -4.14 -14.06 -0.48
N PHE A 276 -3.30 -13.02 -0.33
CA PHE A 276 -2.75 -12.31 -1.47
C PHE A 276 -1.54 -13.10 -2.00
N LEU A 277 -1.61 -13.51 -3.26
CA LEU A 277 -0.62 -14.38 -3.87
C LEU A 277 0.09 -13.66 -5.01
N GLY A 278 1.40 -13.45 -4.87
CA GLY A 278 2.22 -12.81 -5.89
C GLY A 278 2.44 -13.72 -7.11
N ILE A 279 1.48 -13.73 -8.02
CA ILE A 279 1.52 -14.48 -9.28
C ILE A 279 2.35 -13.73 -10.32
N GLU A 280 2.14 -12.43 -10.38
CA GLU A 280 2.73 -11.40 -11.22
C GLU A 280 2.33 -11.51 -12.69
N ASN A 281 2.54 -12.64 -13.37
CA ASN A 281 2.21 -12.77 -14.80
C ASN A 281 1.97 -14.22 -15.22
N GLY A 282 1.11 -14.40 -16.24
CA GLY A 282 0.83 -15.67 -16.90
C GLY A 282 1.79 -16.02 -18.03
N SER A 283 2.82 -15.22 -18.27
CA SER A 283 3.85 -15.44 -19.30
C SER A 283 5.20 -15.79 -18.67
N THR A 284 5.77 -16.94 -19.09
CA THR A 284 7.12 -17.34 -18.67
C THR A 284 8.18 -16.30 -19.06
N LYS A 285 8.03 -15.65 -20.23
CA LYS A 285 8.91 -14.56 -20.68
C LYS A 285 8.86 -13.41 -19.67
N ASN A 286 7.68 -12.95 -19.31
CA ASN A 286 7.48 -11.83 -18.40
C ASN A 286 7.95 -12.14 -16.97
N LEU A 287 7.73 -13.36 -16.48
CA LEU A 287 8.26 -13.81 -15.18
C LEU A 287 9.81 -13.78 -15.15
N ARG A 288 10.45 -14.18 -16.25
CA ARG A 288 11.93 -14.09 -16.38
C ARG A 288 12.42 -12.65 -16.42
N THR A 289 11.76 -11.78 -17.20
CA THR A 289 12.07 -10.33 -17.25
C THR A 289 11.99 -9.69 -15.86
N MET A 290 11.04 -10.11 -15.04
CA MET A 290 10.87 -9.63 -13.65
C MET A 290 11.80 -10.33 -12.64
N HIS A 291 12.65 -11.25 -13.04
CA HIS A 291 13.43 -12.12 -12.14
C HIS A 291 12.55 -12.81 -11.07
N LYS A 292 11.29 -13.10 -11.42
CA LYS A 292 10.38 -13.81 -10.54
C LYS A 292 10.70 -15.30 -10.55
N PRO A 293 10.89 -15.97 -9.39
CA PRO A 293 11.25 -17.38 -9.34
C PRO A 293 10.10 -18.35 -9.65
N ASN A 294 8.87 -17.84 -9.79
CA ASN A 294 7.69 -18.64 -10.10
C ASN A 294 7.79 -19.26 -11.50
N THR A 295 7.29 -20.48 -11.66
CA THR A 295 6.93 -21.07 -12.95
C THR A 295 5.40 -21.15 -13.06
N LEU A 296 4.87 -21.31 -14.28
CA LEU A 296 3.42 -21.46 -14.46
C LEU A 296 2.89 -22.69 -13.72
N ASP A 297 3.66 -23.78 -13.67
CA ASP A 297 3.34 -25.00 -12.92
C ASP A 297 3.29 -24.73 -11.39
N THR A 298 4.30 -24.05 -10.83
CA THR A 298 4.30 -23.74 -9.39
C THR A 298 3.16 -22.79 -9.01
N ILE A 299 2.80 -21.87 -9.90
CA ILE A 299 1.65 -20.98 -9.71
C ILE A 299 0.35 -21.82 -9.65
N GLN A 300 0.14 -22.67 -10.65
CA GLN A 300 -1.08 -23.48 -10.75
C GLN A 300 -1.22 -24.41 -9.54
N ARG A 301 -0.18 -25.20 -9.23
CA ARG A 301 -0.21 -26.12 -8.08
C ARG A 301 -0.44 -25.39 -6.75
N GLY A 302 0.20 -24.24 -6.55
CA GLY A 302 0.01 -23.44 -5.34
C GLY A 302 -1.41 -22.89 -5.21
N VAL A 303 -2.01 -22.42 -6.30
CA VAL A 303 -3.41 -21.96 -6.33
C VAL A 303 -4.37 -23.11 -6.07
N GLU A 304 -4.20 -24.26 -6.75
CA GLU A 304 -5.03 -25.45 -6.56
C GLU A 304 -5.01 -25.95 -5.12
N ALA A 305 -3.84 -26.00 -4.49
CA ALA A 305 -3.69 -26.40 -3.10
C ALA A 305 -4.52 -25.54 -2.14
N LEU A 306 -4.52 -24.23 -2.35
CA LEU A 306 -5.27 -23.26 -1.55
C LEU A 306 -6.78 -23.35 -1.79
N GLN A 307 -7.20 -23.37 -3.07
CA GLN A 307 -8.62 -23.42 -3.45
C GLN A 307 -9.27 -24.73 -3.03
N LYS A 308 -8.58 -25.86 -3.09
CA LYS A 308 -9.06 -27.15 -2.61
C LYS A 308 -9.51 -27.11 -1.16
N GLU A 309 -8.83 -26.36 -0.33
CA GLU A 309 -9.17 -26.16 1.08
C GLU A 309 -10.16 -24.99 1.29
N GLY A 310 -10.56 -24.29 0.23
CA GLY A 310 -11.52 -23.18 0.27
C GLY A 310 -10.94 -21.84 0.71
N ILE A 311 -9.63 -21.65 0.54
CA ILE A 311 -8.97 -20.36 0.77
C ILE A 311 -9.20 -19.46 -0.45
N ILE A 312 -9.63 -18.23 -0.21
CA ILE A 312 -9.81 -17.22 -1.25
C ILE A 312 -8.44 -16.72 -1.71
N VAL A 313 -8.13 -16.91 -2.99
CA VAL A 313 -6.89 -16.39 -3.58
C VAL A 313 -7.16 -15.03 -4.19
N ILE A 314 -6.40 -14.03 -3.75
CA ILE A 314 -6.33 -12.69 -4.34
C ILE A 314 -5.05 -12.66 -5.18
N ALA A 315 -5.18 -12.67 -6.50
CA ALA A 315 -4.02 -12.67 -7.39
C ALA A 315 -3.41 -11.27 -7.50
N GLY A 316 -2.14 -11.12 -7.12
CA GLY A 316 -1.32 -9.99 -7.49
C GLY A 316 -0.77 -10.20 -8.90
N ILE A 317 -1.07 -9.30 -9.84
CA ILE A 317 -0.54 -9.33 -11.20
C ILE A 317 0.02 -7.97 -11.62
N ILE A 318 1.01 -8.00 -12.51
CA ILE A 318 1.69 -6.82 -13.05
C ILE A 318 1.52 -6.82 -14.57
N ASN A 319 1.06 -5.68 -15.09
CA ASN A 319 0.95 -5.36 -16.51
C ASN A 319 1.82 -4.13 -16.83
N GLY A 320 2.09 -3.87 -18.11
CA GLY A 320 2.88 -2.72 -18.53
C GLY A 320 4.38 -2.98 -18.47
N LEU A 321 4.79 -4.22 -18.68
CA LEU A 321 6.18 -4.55 -18.96
C LEU A 321 6.61 -4.00 -20.33
N PRO A 322 7.91 -3.85 -20.62
CA PRO A 322 8.39 -3.14 -21.83
C PRO A 322 7.76 -3.58 -23.14
N GLU A 323 7.46 -4.87 -23.29
CA GLU A 323 6.92 -5.46 -24.52
C GLU A 323 5.42 -5.82 -24.43
N ASP A 324 4.74 -5.40 -23.35
CA ASP A 324 3.30 -5.66 -23.21
C ASP A 324 2.49 -4.86 -24.24
N ASP A 325 1.52 -5.54 -24.81
CA ASP A 325 0.49 -5.03 -25.70
C ASP A 325 -0.93 -5.43 -25.20
N PRO A 326 -2.01 -4.98 -25.82
CA PRO A 326 -3.35 -5.34 -25.39
C PRO A 326 -3.63 -6.85 -25.36
N GLU A 327 -3.00 -7.64 -26.26
CA GLU A 327 -3.22 -9.08 -26.34
C GLU A 327 -2.51 -9.81 -25.18
N SER A 328 -1.24 -9.56 -24.98
CA SER A 328 -0.45 -10.14 -23.87
C SER A 328 -1.05 -9.80 -22.51
N MET A 329 -1.56 -8.57 -22.35
CA MET A 329 -2.29 -8.18 -21.15
C MET A 329 -3.59 -8.97 -21.01
N ARG A 330 -4.33 -9.21 -22.09
CA ARG A 330 -5.55 -10.04 -22.09
C ARG A 330 -5.25 -11.49 -21.70
N GLU A 331 -4.19 -12.07 -22.26
CA GLU A 331 -3.71 -13.40 -21.92
C GLU A 331 -3.36 -13.52 -20.43
N ASN A 332 -2.71 -12.50 -19.85
CA ASN A 332 -2.40 -12.46 -18.42
C ASN A 332 -3.67 -12.55 -17.55
N TYR A 333 -4.71 -11.76 -17.85
CA TYR A 333 -5.99 -11.87 -17.15
C TYR A 333 -6.71 -13.19 -17.43
N GLN A 334 -6.64 -13.72 -18.65
CA GLN A 334 -7.26 -15.00 -18.99
C GLN A 334 -6.60 -16.17 -18.25
N PHE A 335 -5.28 -16.14 -18.07
CA PHE A 335 -4.57 -17.11 -17.25
C PHE A 335 -5.11 -17.15 -15.82
N ILE A 336 -5.28 -15.98 -15.20
CA ILE A 336 -5.86 -15.88 -13.84
C ILE A 336 -7.29 -16.42 -13.80
N LYS A 337 -8.11 -16.06 -14.78
CA LYS A 337 -9.50 -16.52 -14.88
C LYS A 337 -9.60 -18.03 -15.07
N ASN A 338 -8.71 -18.62 -15.85
CA ASN A 338 -8.68 -20.06 -16.11
C ASN A 338 -8.36 -20.88 -14.84
N MET A 339 -7.61 -20.30 -13.90
CA MET A 339 -7.38 -20.87 -12.57
C MET A 339 -8.57 -20.69 -11.61
N GLY A 340 -9.70 -20.14 -12.05
CA GLY A 340 -10.87 -19.91 -11.20
C GLY A 340 -10.71 -18.75 -10.21
N ILE A 341 -9.68 -17.93 -10.35
CA ILE A 341 -9.46 -16.76 -9.48
C ILE A 341 -10.33 -15.60 -9.95
N THR A 342 -11.07 -15.02 -9.03
CA THR A 342 -12.01 -13.91 -9.29
C THR A 342 -11.60 -12.60 -8.64
N SER A 343 -10.72 -12.65 -7.64
CA SER A 343 -10.20 -11.47 -6.97
C SER A 343 -8.79 -11.17 -7.48
N VAL A 344 -8.61 -10.00 -8.10
CA VAL A 344 -7.35 -9.61 -8.73
C VAL A 344 -6.97 -8.21 -8.26
N MET A 345 -5.74 -8.09 -7.77
CA MET A 345 -5.06 -6.81 -7.57
C MET A 345 -4.09 -6.63 -8.72
N ASP A 346 -4.55 -5.95 -9.76
CA ASP A 346 -3.79 -5.69 -10.96
C ASP A 346 -3.05 -4.36 -10.86
N GLN A 347 -1.75 -4.44 -10.86
CA GLN A 347 -0.86 -3.29 -10.86
C GLN A 347 -0.29 -3.04 -12.25
N ILE A 348 0.04 -1.78 -12.52
CA ILE A 348 0.91 -1.42 -13.64
C ILE A 348 2.34 -1.34 -13.11
N MET A 349 3.28 -1.81 -13.93
CA MET A 349 4.70 -1.73 -13.62
C MET A 349 5.05 -0.31 -13.15
N THR A 350 5.45 -0.22 -11.90
CA THR A 350 5.84 1.05 -11.29
C THR A 350 7.35 1.03 -11.09
N PRO A 351 8.09 1.93 -11.75
CA PRO A 351 9.55 1.94 -11.72
C PRO A 351 10.03 2.57 -10.41
N TYR A 352 9.88 1.82 -9.31
CA TYR A 352 10.26 2.30 -7.98
C TYR A 352 11.76 2.65 -7.93
N PRO A 353 12.13 3.71 -7.25
CA PRO A 353 13.51 4.16 -7.15
C PRO A 353 14.45 3.11 -6.60
N LYS A 354 15.69 3.13 -7.09
CA LYS A 354 16.77 2.20 -6.76
C LYS A 354 16.49 0.73 -7.14
N THR A 355 15.38 0.41 -7.80
CA THR A 355 15.13 -0.95 -8.28
C THR A 355 15.82 -1.16 -9.64
N PRO A 356 16.41 -2.36 -9.89
CA PRO A 356 17.03 -2.65 -11.18
C PRO A 356 16.08 -2.45 -12.38
N MET A 357 14.81 -2.83 -12.22
CA MET A 357 13.78 -2.62 -13.26
C MET A 357 13.64 -1.14 -13.64
N ARG A 358 13.77 -0.20 -12.67
CA ARG A 358 13.73 1.23 -12.99
C ARG A 358 14.88 1.63 -13.89
N ASP A 359 16.09 1.17 -13.59
CA ASP A 359 17.27 1.51 -14.36
C ASP A 359 17.18 0.94 -15.78
N GLU A 360 16.76 -0.33 -15.93
CA GLU A 360 16.48 -0.98 -17.20
C GLU A 360 15.41 -0.21 -18.01
N MET A 361 14.34 0.26 -17.37
CA MET A 361 13.28 1.02 -18.03
C MET A 361 13.70 2.44 -18.40
N ILE A 362 14.59 3.07 -17.64
CA ILE A 362 15.17 4.38 -17.98
C ILE A 362 16.07 4.23 -19.22
N GLU A 363 16.95 3.23 -19.23
CA GLU A 363 17.85 2.94 -20.36
C GLU A 363 17.07 2.64 -21.64
N ALA A 364 15.95 1.92 -21.52
CA ALA A 364 15.04 1.62 -22.63
C ALA A 364 14.09 2.79 -22.99
N GLU A 365 14.20 3.97 -22.37
CA GLU A 365 13.32 5.14 -22.57
C GLU A 365 11.83 4.84 -22.32
N ARG A 366 11.54 3.92 -21.39
CA ARG A 366 10.17 3.50 -21.07
C ARG A 366 9.55 4.25 -19.89
N VAL A 367 10.32 4.96 -19.08
CA VAL A 367 9.80 5.76 -17.98
C VAL A 367 9.22 7.07 -18.52
N ALA A 368 7.96 7.33 -18.26
CA ALA A 368 7.25 8.54 -18.68
C ALA A 368 7.11 9.57 -17.56
N ASN A 369 7.14 9.12 -16.30
CA ASN A 369 7.07 9.99 -15.12
C ASN A 369 8.26 9.70 -14.21
N PHE A 370 9.15 10.67 -14.07
CA PHE A 370 10.36 10.52 -13.25
C PHE A 370 10.21 11.09 -11.83
N THR A 371 9.31 12.05 -11.63
CA THR A 371 9.37 12.99 -10.51
C THR A 371 8.03 13.23 -9.81
N ASP A 372 6.90 13.04 -10.46
CA ASP A 372 5.59 13.14 -9.82
C ASP A 372 5.23 11.81 -9.14
N PHE A 373 5.75 11.63 -7.94
CA PHE A 373 5.58 10.40 -7.17
C PHE A 373 4.16 10.12 -6.69
N ARG A 374 3.23 11.06 -6.81
CA ARG A 374 1.81 10.85 -6.47
C ARG A 374 1.18 9.69 -7.24
N TRP A 375 1.71 9.39 -8.43
CA TRP A 375 1.23 8.34 -9.32
C TRP A 375 1.97 7.00 -9.18
N TYR A 376 2.93 6.91 -8.23
CA TYR A 376 3.71 5.68 -7.99
C TYR A 376 2.98 4.71 -7.05
N ASP A 377 1.67 4.56 -7.24
CA ASP A 377 0.78 3.75 -6.40
C ASP A 377 0.49 2.35 -6.96
N GLY A 378 1.10 1.99 -8.09
CA GLY A 378 0.85 0.74 -8.81
C GLY A 378 -0.47 0.73 -9.60
N TYR A 379 -1.33 1.72 -9.39
CA TYR A 379 -2.61 1.81 -10.07
C TYR A 379 -2.53 2.61 -11.36
N PHE A 380 -1.77 3.71 -11.36
CA PHE A 380 -1.54 4.54 -12.54
C PHE A 380 -0.23 4.19 -13.23
N SER A 381 -0.23 4.30 -14.58
CA SER A 381 0.98 4.11 -15.35
C SER A 381 1.94 5.26 -15.18
N ASN A 382 3.20 4.93 -14.90
CA ASN A 382 4.35 5.84 -14.92
C ASN A 382 5.32 5.47 -16.05
N VAL A 383 4.92 4.51 -16.87
CA VAL A 383 5.73 3.92 -17.93
C VAL A 383 4.94 3.82 -19.22
N ARG A 384 5.67 3.63 -20.32
CA ARG A 384 5.13 3.24 -21.64
C ARG A 384 5.65 1.85 -22.01
N THR A 385 4.90 1.14 -22.82
CA THR A 385 5.39 -0.08 -23.45
C THR A 385 5.93 0.21 -24.86
N SER A 386 6.35 -0.81 -25.59
CA SER A 386 6.73 -0.66 -27.01
C SER A 386 5.56 -0.21 -27.89
N GLN A 387 4.31 -0.48 -27.46
CA GLN A 387 3.10 -0.23 -28.25
C GLN A 387 2.10 0.74 -27.62
N LEU A 388 2.15 0.94 -26.30
CA LEU A 388 1.16 1.72 -25.56
C LEU A 388 1.79 2.93 -24.85
N SER A 389 1.19 4.10 -25.04
CA SER A 389 1.45 5.26 -24.19
C SER A 389 0.97 5.02 -22.76
N PRO A 390 1.38 5.82 -21.76
CA PRO A 390 0.91 5.65 -20.39
C PRO A 390 -0.62 5.75 -20.24
N GLU A 391 -1.25 6.63 -21.00
CA GLU A 391 -2.70 6.86 -21.00
C GLU A 391 -3.44 5.65 -21.59
N GLU A 392 -2.95 5.15 -22.72
CA GLU A 392 -3.49 3.94 -23.36
C GLU A 392 -3.32 2.73 -22.47
N LEU A 393 -2.16 2.56 -21.84
CA LEU A 393 -1.89 1.45 -20.92
C LEU A 393 -2.88 1.46 -19.72
N ASN A 394 -3.15 2.60 -19.12
CA ASN A 394 -4.16 2.74 -18.07
C ASN A 394 -5.56 2.34 -18.55
N PHE A 395 -5.96 2.85 -19.72
CA PHE A 395 -7.27 2.58 -20.29
C PHE A 395 -7.43 1.11 -20.69
N VAL A 396 -6.44 0.54 -21.38
CA VAL A 396 -6.42 -0.85 -21.85
C VAL A 396 -6.49 -1.81 -20.65
N ARG A 397 -5.67 -1.59 -19.61
CA ARG A 397 -5.73 -2.38 -18.37
C ARG A 397 -7.13 -2.34 -17.75
N TRP A 398 -7.69 -1.16 -17.55
CA TRP A 398 -9.01 -0.98 -16.97
C TRP A 398 -10.09 -1.69 -17.80
N LYS A 399 -10.04 -1.57 -19.13
CA LYS A 399 -10.98 -2.18 -20.05
C LYS A 399 -10.89 -3.70 -20.03
N ILE A 400 -9.69 -4.26 -20.21
CA ILE A 400 -9.47 -5.73 -20.27
C ILE A 400 -9.87 -6.37 -18.94
N ARG A 401 -9.49 -5.79 -17.80
CA ARG A 401 -9.91 -6.30 -16.51
C ARG A 401 -11.42 -6.47 -16.41
N ARG A 402 -12.19 -5.49 -16.86
CA ARG A 402 -13.66 -5.53 -16.86
C ARG A 402 -14.22 -6.58 -17.79
N GLU A 403 -13.62 -6.76 -18.96
CA GLU A 403 -14.04 -7.73 -19.96
C GLU A 403 -13.75 -9.18 -19.54
N VAL A 404 -12.57 -9.44 -19.04
CA VAL A 404 -12.09 -10.80 -18.76
C VAL A 404 -12.48 -11.27 -17.36
N ILE A 405 -12.15 -10.53 -16.33
CA ILE A 405 -12.47 -10.89 -14.94
C ILE A 405 -13.94 -10.60 -14.64
N GLY A 406 -14.47 -9.54 -15.25
CA GLY A 406 -15.84 -9.09 -14.99
C GLY A 406 -15.95 -8.48 -13.58
N MET A 407 -17.19 -8.21 -13.18
CA MET A 407 -17.47 -7.89 -11.80
C MET A 407 -17.67 -9.20 -11.03
N TRP A 408 -16.81 -9.45 -10.10
CA TRP A 408 -16.80 -10.52 -9.09
C TRP A 408 -17.74 -11.71 -9.38
N ARG A 409 -17.19 -12.89 -9.59
CA ARG A 409 -17.94 -14.16 -9.47
C ARG A 409 -17.53 -14.80 -8.15
N ALA A 410 -18.49 -15.14 -7.28
CA ALA A 410 -18.22 -15.88 -6.06
C ALA A 410 -17.58 -17.23 -6.38
N THR A 411 -16.46 -17.52 -5.74
CA THR A 411 -15.86 -18.85 -5.77
C THR A 411 -16.52 -19.77 -4.73
N PRO A 412 -16.33 -21.10 -4.81
CA PRO A 412 -16.76 -22.01 -3.74
C PRO A 412 -16.21 -21.65 -2.37
N GLY A 413 -15.01 -21.02 -2.29
CA GLY A 413 -14.45 -20.47 -1.06
C GLY A 413 -15.25 -19.29 -0.50
N ASP A 414 -15.72 -18.41 -1.38
CA ASP A 414 -16.57 -17.28 -1.02
C ASP A 414 -17.89 -17.76 -0.39
N TRP A 415 -18.45 -18.87 -0.89
CA TRP A 415 -19.67 -19.46 -0.36
C TRP A 415 -19.54 -19.95 1.09
N LYS A 416 -18.42 -20.54 1.44
CA LYS A 416 -18.14 -20.97 2.81
C LYS A 416 -17.96 -19.78 3.75
N PHE A 417 -17.44 -18.68 3.23
CA PHE A 417 -17.17 -17.46 3.95
C PHE A 417 -18.44 -16.63 4.23
N PHE A 418 -19.27 -16.44 3.22
CA PHE A 418 -20.53 -15.71 3.31
C PHE A 418 -21.69 -16.66 3.59
N LYS A 419 -21.91 -17.01 4.86
CA LYS A 419 -23.04 -17.86 5.27
C LYS A 419 -24.38 -17.22 4.88
N GLY A 420 -25.08 -17.81 3.93
CA GLY A 420 -26.50 -17.62 3.61
C GLY A 420 -27.02 -16.18 3.41
N TYR A 421 -27.19 -15.41 4.47
CA TYR A 421 -27.82 -14.07 4.43
C TYR A 421 -27.00 -13.01 3.70
N THR A 422 -25.68 -13.07 3.82
CA THR A 422 -24.76 -12.16 3.14
C THR A 422 -24.72 -12.39 1.64
N TYR A 423 -25.01 -13.61 1.18
CA TYR A 423 -25.03 -13.93 -0.24
C TYR A 423 -26.17 -13.23 -0.98
N LEU A 424 -27.36 -13.14 -0.42
CA LEU A 424 -28.49 -12.42 -1.03
C LEU A 424 -28.19 -10.92 -1.15
N TRP A 425 -27.57 -10.33 -0.13
CA TRP A 425 -27.13 -8.93 -0.16
C TRP A 425 -26.01 -8.71 -1.17
N GLU A 426 -25.06 -9.61 -1.26
CA GLU A 426 -23.98 -9.52 -2.23
C GLU A 426 -24.50 -9.69 -3.66
N PHE A 427 -25.39 -10.66 -3.90
CA PHE A 427 -26.07 -10.85 -5.18
C PHE A 427 -26.84 -9.60 -5.58
N PHE A 428 -27.63 -9.03 -4.69
CA PHE A 428 -28.39 -7.79 -4.92
C PHE A 428 -27.45 -6.61 -5.20
N PHE A 429 -26.42 -6.42 -4.37
CA PHE A 429 -25.45 -5.35 -4.54
C PHE A 429 -24.71 -5.45 -5.89
N ARG A 430 -24.35 -6.66 -6.32
CA ARG A 430 -23.72 -6.90 -7.62
C ARG A 430 -24.61 -6.47 -8.79
N HIS A 431 -25.87 -6.83 -8.75
CA HIS A 431 -26.80 -6.49 -9.84
C HIS A 431 -27.06 -4.98 -9.89
N VAL A 432 -27.19 -4.34 -8.74
CA VAL A 432 -27.34 -2.87 -8.66
C VAL A 432 -26.06 -2.16 -9.15
N VAL A 433 -24.90 -2.61 -8.73
CA VAL A 433 -23.62 -2.04 -9.19
C VAL A 433 -23.44 -2.31 -10.69
N TRP A 434 -23.72 -3.52 -11.17
CA TRP A 434 -23.64 -3.84 -12.60
C TRP A 434 -24.59 -2.99 -13.43
N LEU A 435 -25.84 -2.84 -13.01
CA LEU A 435 -26.83 -2.00 -13.69
C LEU A 435 -26.39 -0.54 -13.72
N ASN A 436 -25.90 -0.01 -12.59
CA ASN A 436 -25.35 1.34 -12.52
C ASN A 436 -24.16 1.53 -13.47
N GLU A 437 -23.23 0.56 -13.52
CA GLU A 437 -22.11 0.59 -14.45
C GLU A 437 -22.57 0.63 -15.92
N ARG A 438 -23.57 -0.20 -16.28
CA ARG A 438 -24.13 -0.22 -17.65
C ARG A 438 -24.86 1.06 -18.00
N LEU A 439 -25.61 1.62 -17.06
CA LEU A 439 -26.26 2.91 -17.26
C LEU A 439 -25.24 4.04 -17.46
N LEU A 440 -24.16 4.06 -16.68
CA LEU A 440 -23.09 5.04 -16.86
C LEU A 440 -22.37 4.87 -18.19
N GLU A 441 -22.14 3.63 -18.66
CA GLU A 441 -21.59 3.37 -19.99
C GLU A 441 -22.52 3.83 -21.12
N LEU A 442 -23.82 3.64 -20.99
CA LEU A 442 -24.80 4.12 -21.97
C LEU A 442 -24.84 5.65 -22.04
N ILE A 443 -24.70 6.34 -20.91
CA ILE A 443 -24.78 7.81 -20.81
C ILE A 443 -23.48 8.46 -21.29
N PHE A 444 -22.33 7.94 -20.88
CA PHE A 444 -21.02 8.58 -21.05
C PHE A 444 -20.14 7.92 -22.12
N GLY A 445 -20.53 6.74 -22.61
CA GLY A 445 -19.64 5.88 -23.37
C GLY A 445 -18.57 5.24 -22.48
N ILE A 446 -17.83 4.29 -23.04
CA ILE A 446 -16.82 3.52 -22.28
C ILE A 446 -15.66 4.40 -21.79
N GLU A 447 -15.19 5.34 -22.60
CA GLU A 447 -14.13 6.29 -22.22
C GLU A 447 -14.61 7.29 -21.16
N GLY A 448 -15.81 7.83 -21.31
CA GLY A 448 -16.38 8.73 -20.32
C GLY A 448 -16.57 8.05 -18.96
N ARG A 449 -17.00 6.77 -18.97
CA ARG A 449 -17.09 5.97 -17.75
C ARG A 449 -15.73 5.74 -17.11
N TYR A 450 -14.70 5.42 -17.89
CA TYR A 450 -13.32 5.31 -17.43
C TYR A 450 -12.85 6.61 -16.78
N LYS A 451 -12.94 7.73 -17.48
CA LYS A 451 -12.54 9.05 -16.97
C LYS A 451 -13.27 9.43 -15.69
N LEU A 452 -14.58 9.14 -15.59
CA LEU A 452 -15.36 9.38 -14.37
C LEU A 452 -14.82 8.57 -13.18
N GLN A 453 -14.53 7.28 -13.37
CA GLN A 453 -14.00 6.44 -12.33
C GLN A 453 -12.59 6.88 -11.89
N MET A 454 -11.71 7.22 -12.83
CA MET A 454 -10.36 7.71 -12.53
C MET A 454 -10.42 9.02 -11.74
N ARG A 455 -11.32 9.93 -12.09
CA ARG A 455 -11.53 11.17 -11.34
C ARG A 455 -11.98 10.93 -9.90
N GLN A 456 -12.92 10.00 -9.69
CA GLN A 456 -13.35 9.61 -8.34
C GLN A 456 -12.19 9.05 -7.53
N TYR A 457 -11.37 8.18 -8.13
CA TYR A 457 -10.20 7.61 -7.48
C TYR A 457 -9.17 8.68 -7.08
N MET A 458 -8.86 9.62 -7.99
CA MET A 458 -7.95 10.73 -7.72
C MET A 458 -8.44 11.64 -6.58
N GLN A 459 -9.74 11.91 -6.51
CA GLN A 459 -10.33 12.72 -5.43
C GLN A 459 -10.23 12.04 -4.06
N LEU A 460 -10.31 10.72 -4.00
CA LEU A 460 -10.18 9.96 -2.75
C LEU A 460 -8.75 10.01 -2.18
N ASN A 461 -7.75 10.17 -3.04
CA ASN A 461 -6.34 10.13 -2.67
C ASN A 461 -5.69 11.52 -2.51
N ASN A 462 -6.42 12.60 -2.79
CA ASN A 462 -5.91 13.97 -2.66
C ASN A 462 -6.49 14.65 -1.40
N PHE A 463 -5.64 14.96 -0.43
CA PHE A 463 -6.02 15.67 0.79
C PHE A 463 -6.09 17.20 0.61
N GLY A 464 -5.76 17.72 -0.58
CA GLY A 464 -5.90 19.14 -0.92
C GLY A 464 -4.99 20.09 -0.13
N ILE A 465 -3.86 19.61 0.39
CA ILE A 465 -2.91 20.46 1.10
C ILE A 465 -1.96 21.08 0.07
N GLU A 466 -2.00 22.40 -0.08
CA GLU A 466 -1.08 23.15 -0.94
C GLU A 466 0.06 23.76 -0.11
N ILE A 467 1.29 23.60 -0.60
CA ILE A 467 2.49 24.22 -0.02
C ILE A 467 2.84 25.43 -0.88
N PRO A 468 2.72 26.66 -0.37
CA PRO A 468 3.03 27.86 -1.14
C PRO A 468 4.48 27.86 -1.63
N GLY A 469 4.69 28.28 -2.88
CA GLY A 469 6.03 28.37 -3.48
C GLY A 469 6.64 27.03 -3.91
N ARG A 470 6.01 25.88 -3.57
CA ARG A 470 6.45 24.59 -4.06
C ARG A 470 6.21 24.53 -5.58
N ARG A 471 7.28 24.37 -6.33
CA ARG A 471 7.18 24.18 -7.79
C ARG A 471 6.50 22.85 -8.03
N ARG A 472 5.32 22.87 -8.65
CA ARG A 472 4.78 21.67 -9.29
C ARG A 472 5.70 21.41 -10.50
N ILE A 473 6.46 20.35 -10.42
CA ILE A 473 7.12 19.77 -11.58
C ILE A 473 6.00 19.47 -12.58
N GLU A 474 6.25 19.73 -13.88
CA GLU A 474 5.27 19.59 -14.95
C GLU A 474 4.29 18.45 -14.66
N SER A 475 3.02 18.78 -14.60
CA SER A 475 1.99 17.89 -14.09
C SER A 475 1.81 16.71 -15.04
N TYR A 476 2.57 15.64 -14.82
CA TYR A 476 2.27 14.36 -15.44
C TYR A 476 0.85 13.96 -15.08
N HIS A 477 0.03 13.65 -16.05
CA HIS A 477 -1.34 13.21 -15.82
C HIS A 477 -1.59 11.88 -16.56
N PRO A 478 -1.66 10.75 -15.83
CA PRO A 478 -1.71 9.43 -16.44
C PRO A 478 -2.99 9.10 -17.23
N VAL A 479 -4.04 9.93 -17.08
CA VAL A 479 -5.34 9.70 -17.74
C VAL A 479 -5.55 10.63 -18.93
N TYR A 480 -4.97 11.82 -18.89
CA TYR A 480 -5.23 12.89 -19.87
C TYR A 480 -4.00 13.32 -20.65
N GLY A 481 -2.81 12.80 -20.33
CA GLY A 481 -1.56 13.27 -20.90
C GLY A 481 -1.16 14.68 -20.49
N ASN A 482 -0.11 15.22 -21.10
CA ASN A 482 0.40 16.56 -20.76
C ASN A 482 -0.46 17.71 -21.30
N HIS A 483 -1.54 17.46 -22.04
CA HIS A 483 -2.24 18.46 -22.86
C HIS A 483 -3.70 18.69 -22.46
N ALA A 484 -4.25 18.01 -21.49
CA ALA A 484 -5.67 18.11 -21.21
C ALA A 484 -5.96 18.68 -19.82
N ASP A 485 -6.67 19.82 -19.79
CA ASP A 485 -7.41 20.24 -18.61
C ASP A 485 -8.57 19.26 -18.40
N PRO A 486 -8.52 18.41 -17.34
CA PRO A 486 -9.54 17.40 -17.09
C PRO A 486 -10.95 18.01 -16.81
N TYR A 487 -11.02 19.32 -16.61
CA TYR A 487 -12.25 20.05 -16.31
C TYR A 487 -12.87 20.71 -17.54
N LYS A 488 -12.20 20.73 -18.69
CA LYS A 488 -12.70 21.31 -19.95
C LYS A 488 -13.50 20.34 -20.82
N ASP A 489 -13.82 19.15 -20.35
CA ASP A 489 -14.65 18.22 -21.11
C ASP A 489 -16.08 18.80 -21.25
N THR A 490 -16.38 19.30 -22.44
CA THR A 490 -17.63 19.99 -22.79
C THR A 490 -18.88 19.14 -22.54
N ARG A 491 -18.78 17.80 -22.61
CA ARG A 491 -19.89 16.90 -22.26
C ARG A 491 -20.21 16.90 -20.77
N TRP A 492 -19.22 17.06 -19.92
CA TRP A 492 -19.44 17.15 -18.48
C TRP A 492 -20.02 18.48 -18.03
N SER A 493 -19.63 19.59 -18.65
CA SER A 493 -20.25 20.89 -18.39
C SER A 493 -21.73 20.88 -18.80
N LEU A 494 -22.06 20.27 -19.94
CA LEU A 494 -23.44 20.11 -20.41
C LEU A 494 -24.28 19.20 -19.51
N LEU A 495 -23.69 18.17 -18.89
CA LEU A 495 -24.40 17.30 -17.95
C LEU A 495 -24.61 17.95 -16.58
N LYS A 496 -23.71 18.82 -16.13
CA LYS A 496 -23.92 19.64 -14.93
C LYS A 496 -25.16 20.54 -15.06
N GLU A 497 -25.45 21.01 -16.27
CA GLU A 497 -26.62 21.80 -16.54
C GLU A 497 -27.91 20.97 -16.60
N ARG A 498 -27.82 19.67 -16.96
CA ARG A 498 -28.97 18.77 -17.12
C ARG A 498 -29.33 17.95 -15.88
N LEU A 499 -28.47 17.92 -14.85
CA LEU A 499 -28.75 17.17 -13.61
C LEU A 499 -29.84 17.83 -12.77
N PRO A 500 -30.82 17.06 -12.21
CA PRO A 500 -31.88 17.62 -11.38
C PRO A 500 -31.34 18.30 -10.11
N PHE A 501 -32.04 19.31 -9.67
CA PHE A 501 -31.73 20.26 -8.61
C PHE A 501 -31.10 19.73 -7.30
N PRO A 502 -31.41 18.51 -6.78
CA PRO A 502 -30.79 18.03 -5.51
C PRO A 502 -29.28 17.79 -5.60
N TRP A 503 -28.78 17.46 -6.78
CA TRP A 503 -27.35 17.20 -7.01
C TRP A 503 -26.53 18.49 -7.18
N ARG A 504 -27.17 19.58 -7.64
CA ARG A 504 -26.52 20.91 -7.77
C ARG A 504 -26.10 21.49 -6.42
N LYS A 505 -26.86 21.25 -5.33
CA LYS A 505 -26.53 21.78 -4.00
C LYS A 505 -25.34 21.06 -3.34
N ARG A 506 -25.15 19.78 -3.61
CA ARG A 506 -23.99 19.04 -3.07
C ARG A 506 -22.67 19.40 -3.76
N LEU A 507 -22.72 19.84 -5.00
CA LEU A 507 -21.53 20.23 -5.78
C LEU A 507 -21.13 21.71 -5.56
N LYS A 508 -22.04 22.56 -5.08
CA LYS A 508 -21.75 23.98 -4.79
C LYS A 508 -21.04 24.23 -3.45
N GLY A 509 -20.92 23.23 -2.60
CA GLY A 509 -20.23 23.31 -1.31
C GLY A 509 -18.72 22.99 -1.34
N ILE A 510 -18.15 22.73 -2.51
CA ILE A 510 -16.71 22.54 -2.69
C ILE A 510 -16.18 23.79 -3.36
N PRO A 511 -15.46 24.69 -2.67
CA PRO A 511 -14.89 25.85 -3.32
C PRO A 511 -13.80 25.38 -4.28
N CYS A 512 -14.05 25.46 -5.59
CA CYS A 512 -13.01 25.55 -6.59
C CYS A 512 -12.31 26.90 -6.38
N LYS A 513 -11.21 26.95 -5.67
CA LYS A 513 -10.27 28.06 -5.77
C LYS A 513 -9.27 27.72 -6.87
N GLN A 514 -9.16 28.68 -7.77
CA GLN A 514 -8.21 28.77 -8.89
C GLN A 514 -6.77 28.59 -8.46
#